data_3a8cc090a73b00c50181fa2b64a08dd1
#
_entry.id   3a8cc090a73b00c50181fa2b64a08dd1
#
_cell.length_a   1.000
_cell.length_b   1.000
_cell.length_c   1.000
_cell.angle_alpha   90.00
_cell.angle_beta   90.00
_cell.angle_gamma   90.00
#
_symmetry.space_group_name_H-M   'P 1'
#
loop_
_entity.id
_entity.type
_entity.pdbx_description
1 polymer ?
#
loop_
_entity_poly.entity_id
_entity_poly.type
_entity_poly.pdbx_seq_one_letter_code
_entity_poly.pdbx_strand_id
1 'polypeptide(L)'
;MAVSNNRVKERNTVHHLISRIAHRVYFLKDEECQDFLSMMFRVAEFCGIRLLGWCIMTNHFHVLAYLPEKEELEEKEVVRRYGVLKGALVANMLANELAKKHAQNDEKGVEETLAKIKKRMYDVGIFMKILKQWFTTEYNRRYSHAGTLWESAYRDRVVKMATKDLSDALCYIHLNPIRAAICEGFDEYRWSSLHAVSCGDETAIKGMRQIYGEALTMDEMRMVHENRMRELLEEEKRKRAEDVARKRAAGYDMATDPLTDEAMVAQAAAHIKKVITASMELKAVERSRRESQRAELEGKIAKALAENPELTMSALAEIVGVDKSTISRHLKRKKLQHKV
;
A
#
# COMPACT_ATOMS: atom_id res chain seq x y z
N MET A 1 20.54 2.39 -20.85
CA MET A 1 20.50 0.92 -20.92
C MET A 1 19.16 0.46 -20.34
N ALA A 2 18.33 -0.18 -21.16
CA ALA A 2 17.07 -0.74 -20.70
C ALA A 2 17.39 -1.93 -19.77
N VAL A 3 17.01 -1.83 -18.50
CA VAL A 3 17.08 -2.94 -17.56
C VAL A 3 16.09 -3.98 -18.05
N SER A 4 16.62 -5.09 -18.57
CA SER A 4 15.82 -6.26 -18.95
C SER A 4 14.99 -6.70 -17.75
N ASN A 5 13.68 -6.55 -17.85
CA ASN A 5 12.70 -6.95 -16.85
C ASN A 5 12.45 -8.47 -16.94
N ASN A 6 13.50 -9.28 -16.82
CA ASN A 6 13.33 -10.72 -16.57
C ASN A 6 12.87 -10.90 -15.13
N ARG A 7 11.55 -10.69 -14.92
CA ARG A 7 10.90 -10.99 -13.65
C ARG A 7 10.96 -12.49 -13.45
N VAL A 8 11.57 -12.89 -12.34
CA VAL A 8 11.66 -14.29 -11.94
C VAL A 8 10.24 -14.81 -11.76
N LYS A 9 9.87 -15.83 -12.55
CA LYS A 9 8.58 -16.54 -12.47
C LYS A 9 8.70 -17.85 -11.70
N GLU A 10 9.86 -18.08 -11.09
CA GLU A 10 10.11 -19.27 -10.28
C GLU A 10 9.22 -19.24 -9.04
N ARG A 11 8.67 -20.40 -8.73
CA ARG A 11 7.83 -20.62 -7.56
C ARG A 11 8.69 -21.10 -6.39
N ASN A 12 8.09 -21.18 -5.21
CA ASN A 12 8.81 -21.40 -3.97
C ASN A 12 9.93 -20.36 -3.75
N THR A 13 9.61 -19.10 -4.06
CA THR A 13 10.55 -17.99 -3.96
C THR A 13 10.01 -16.90 -3.06
N VAL A 14 10.90 -16.20 -2.39
CA VAL A 14 10.58 -15.01 -1.61
C VAL A 14 11.03 -13.77 -2.37
N HIS A 15 10.16 -12.80 -2.45
CA HIS A 15 10.35 -11.55 -3.17
C HIS A 15 10.33 -10.37 -2.21
N HIS A 16 11.36 -9.54 -2.24
CA HIS A 16 11.33 -8.23 -1.62
C HIS A 16 10.87 -7.20 -2.65
N LEU A 17 9.63 -6.76 -2.50
CA LEU A 17 8.93 -5.87 -3.41
C LEU A 17 8.95 -4.44 -2.87
N ILE A 18 9.32 -3.49 -3.73
CA ILE A 18 9.40 -2.07 -3.37
C ILE A 18 8.73 -1.24 -4.43
N SER A 19 7.87 -0.31 -4.05
CA SER A 19 7.37 0.71 -4.96
C SER A 19 7.28 2.06 -4.28
N ARG A 20 7.54 3.12 -5.05
CA ARG A 20 7.66 4.48 -4.54
C ARG A 20 6.64 5.39 -5.21
N ILE A 21 6.11 6.34 -4.43
CA ILE A 21 5.24 7.40 -4.91
C ILE A 21 6.06 8.38 -5.77
N ALA A 22 5.46 8.83 -6.88
CA ALA A 22 6.06 9.80 -7.78
C ALA A 22 6.35 11.12 -7.04
N HIS A 23 7.40 11.81 -7.49
CA HIS A 23 7.88 13.07 -6.90
C HIS A 23 8.33 12.98 -5.44
N ARG A 24 8.38 11.77 -4.87
CA ARG A 24 8.77 11.50 -3.46
C ARG A 24 8.00 12.33 -2.43
N VAL A 25 6.76 12.67 -2.74
CA VAL A 25 5.89 13.43 -1.85
C VAL A 25 5.32 12.48 -0.81
N TYR A 26 5.08 12.97 0.41
CA TYR A 26 4.47 12.19 1.49
C TYR A 26 2.95 12.15 1.28
N PHE A 27 2.48 11.13 0.59
CA PHE A 27 1.08 10.93 0.27
C PHE A 27 0.34 10.03 1.26
N LEU A 28 1.08 9.07 1.86
CA LEU A 28 0.48 8.05 2.70
C LEU A 28 0.43 8.55 4.14
N LYS A 29 -0.71 9.06 4.55
CA LYS A 29 -1.09 9.34 5.94
C LYS A 29 -1.71 8.07 6.54
N ASP A 30 -2.16 8.14 7.77
CA ASP A 30 -2.73 7.00 8.50
C ASP A 30 -3.91 6.35 7.76
N GLU A 31 -4.80 7.15 7.18
CA GLU A 31 -5.97 6.65 6.44
C GLU A 31 -5.54 5.91 5.16
N GLU A 32 -4.61 6.48 4.39
CA GLU A 32 -4.08 5.86 3.18
C GLU A 32 -3.26 4.61 3.49
N CYS A 33 -2.48 4.61 4.57
CA CYS A 33 -1.75 3.42 5.02
C CYS A 33 -2.71 2.29 5.42
N GLN A 34 -3.78 2.61 6.15
CA GLN A 34 -4.80 1.64 6.53
C GLN A 34 -5.50 1.03 5.31
N ASP A 35 -5.91 1.88 4.35
CA ASP A 35 -6.52 1.43 3.11
C ASP A 35 -5.56 0.55 2.30
N PHE A 36 -4.30 0.99 2.19
CA PHE A 36 -3.26 0.24 1.46
C PHE A 36 -3.05 -1.16 2.07
N LEU A 37 -2.94 -1.26 3.38
CA LEU A 37 -2.81 -2.54 4.08
C LEU A 37 -4.02 -3.44 3.83
N SER A 38 -5.23 -2.91 3.98
CA SER A 38 -6.47 -3.66 3.71
C SER A 38 -6.50 -4.20 2.28
N MET A 39 -6.16 -3.38 1.29
CA MET A 39 -6.07 -3.79 -0.11
C MET A 39 -4.97 -4.83 -0.31
N MET A 40 -3.81 -4.65 0.30
CA MET A 40 -2.67 -5.56 0.18
C MET A 40 -3.01 -6.97 0.66
N PHE A 41 -3.67 -7.10 1.80
CA PHE A 41 -4.11 -8.41 2.32
C PHE A 41 -5.11 -9.08 1.39
N ARG A 42 -6.12 -8.37 0.92
CA ARG A 42 -7.13 -8.90 0.00
C ARG A 42 -6.54 -9.32 -1.35
N VAL A 43 -5.60 -8.54 -1.90
CA VAL A 43 -4.93 -8.88 -3.15
C VAL A 43 -3.98 -10.07 -2.95
N ALA A 44 -3.27 -10.13 -1.83
CA ALA A 44 -2.39 -11.26 -1.51
C ALA A 44 -3.18 -12.57 -1.40
N GLU A 45 -4.30 -12.55 -0.69
CA GLU A 45 -5.21 -13.70 -0.56
C GLU A 45 -5.77 -14.15 -1.90
N PHE A 46 -6.25 -13.21 -2.73
CA PHE A 46 -6.70 -13.52 -4.09
C PHE A 46 -5.58 -14.15 -4.92
N CYS A 47 -4.39 -13.58 -4.89
CA CYS A 47 -3.25 -14.07 -5.66
C CYS A 47 -2.63 -15.37 -5.10
N GLY A 48 -3.01 -15.82 -3.91
CA GLY A 48 -2.38 -16.96 -3.24
C GLY A 48 -0.93 -16.67 -2.82
N ILE A 49 -0.61 -15.41 -2.54
CA ILE A 49 0.71 -14.97 -2.07
C ILE A 49 0.68 -14.85 -0.55
N ARG A 50 1.71 -15.36 0.13
CA ARG A 50 1.86 -15.22 1.58
C ARG A 50 2.72 -14.01 1.91
N LEU A 51 2.21 -13.12 2.74
CA LEU A 51 2.96 -11.97 3.23
C LEU A 51 3.80 -12.39 4.42
N LEU A 52 5.13 -12.26 4.30
CA LEU A 52 6.07 -12.58 5.37
C LEU A 52 6.39 -11.36 6.23
N GLY A 53 6.26 -10.18 5.67
CA GLY A 53 6.43 -8.93 6.38
C GLY A 53 6.27 -7.73 5.46
N TRP A 54 6.08 -6.56 6.08
CA TRP A 54 5.87 -5.30 5.36
C TRP A 54 6.28 -4.09 6.20
N CYS A 55 6.50 -2.98 5.50
CA CYS A 55 6.57 -1.65 6.08
C CYS A 55 6.04 -0.64 5.07
N ILE A 56 4.97 0.06 5.43
CA ILE A 56 4.34 1.08 4.57
C ILE A 56 4.84 2.44 5.05
N MET A 57 5.81 2.99 4.33
CA MET A 57 6.37 4.32 4.59
C MET A 57 5.49 5.40 3.96
N THR A 58 5.69 6.63 4.35
CA THR A 58 4.88 7.78 3.86
C THR A 58 4.95 8.02 2.35
N ASN A 59 5.99 7.56 1.65
CA ASN A 59 6.17 7.76 0.22
C ASN A 59 6.63 6.52 -0.56
N HIS A 60 6.74 5.39 0.09
CA HIS A 60 7.05 4.10 -0.52
C HIS A 60 6.63 2.97 0.41
N PHE A 61 6.66 1.76 -0.08
CA PHE A 61 6.44 0.60 0.75
C PHE A 61 7.42 -0.53 0.43
N HIS A 62 7.62 -1.38 1.41
CA HIS A 62 8.35 -2.63 1.32
C HIS A 62 7.43 -3.79 1.68
N VAL A 63 7.48 -4.86 0.90
CA VAL A 63 6.74 -6.11 1.18
C VAL A 63 7.68 -7.28 0.96
N LEU A 64 7.76 -8.17 1.93
CA LEU A 64 8.40 -9.47 1.80
C LEU A 64 7.30 -10.49 1.52
N ALA A 65 7.26 -11.03 0.30
CA ALA A 65 6.20 -11.87 -0.20
C ALA A 65 6.73 -13.24 -0.64
N TYR A 66 6.13 -14.30 -0.13
CA TYR A 66 6.42 -15.66 -0.57
C TYR A 66 5.45 -16.08 -1.66
N LEU A 67 5.97 -16.50 -2.79
CA LEU A 67 5.23 -17.08 -3.90
C LEU A 67 5.28 -18.60 -3.80
N PRO A 68 4.22 -19.28 -3.32
CA PRO A 68 4.21 -20.73 -3.20
C PRO A 68 4.09 -21.42 -4.56
N GLU A 69 4.20 -22.75 -4.56
CA GLU A 69 3.78 -23.57 -5.69
C GLU A 69 2.32 -23.30 -6.06
N LYS A 70 2.04 -23.46 -7.34
CA LYS A 70 0.66 -23.32 -7.83
C LYS A 70 -0.15 -24.53 -7.39
N GLU A 71 -1.17 -24.29 -6.61
CA GLU A 71 -2.13 -25.30 -6.19
C GLU A 71 -3.25 -25.41 -7.23
N GLU A 72 -3.73 -26.62 -7.47
CA GLU A 72 -5.00 -26.80 -8.15
C GLU A 72 -6.12 -26.39 -7.20
N LEU A 73 -6.88 -25.39 -7.62
CA LEU A 73 -7.95 -24.84 -6.81
C LEU A 73 -9.30 -25.39 -7.26
N GLU A 74 -10.09 -25.83 -6.32
CA GLU A 74 -11.50 -26.13 -6.54
C GLU A 74 -12.29 -24.86 -6.91
N GLU A 75 -13.38 -25.03 -7.64
CA GLU A 75 -14.28 -23.94 -8.04
C GLU A 75 -14.68 -23.06 -6.86
N LYS A 76 -15.11 -23.68 -5.76
CA LYS A 76 -15.53 -22.98 -4.53
C LYS A 76 -14.44 -22.04 -3.99
N GLU A 77 -13.18 -22.48 -4.00
CA GLU A 77 -12.05 -21.69 -3.52
C GLU A 77 -11.72 -20.53 -4.48
N VAL A 78 -11.83 -20.76 -5.80
CA VAL A 78 -11.67 -19.67 -6.78
C VAL A 78 -12.74 -18.60 -6.60
N VAL A 79 -14.01 -18.99 -6.41
CA VAL A 79 -15.11 -18.06 -6.15
C VAL A 79 -14.89 -17.30 -4.84
N ARG A 80 -14.47 -17.99 -3.77
CA ARG A 80 -14.18 -17.38 -2.46
C ARG A 80 -13.07 -16.33 -2.58
N ARG A 81 -11.92 -16.69 -3.15
CA ARG A 81 -10.80 -15.75 -3.34
C ARG A 81 -11.17 -14.58 -4.24
N TYR A 82 -11.96 -14.82 -5.28
CA TYR A 82 -12.45 -13.75 -6.14
C TYR A 82 -13.39 -12.82 -5.40
N GLY A 83 -14.20 -13.34 -4.49
CA GLY A 83 -15.05 -12.56 -3.58
C GLY A 83 -14.26 -11.70 -2.60
N VAL A 84 -13.16 -12.20 -2.06
CA VAL A 84 -12.24 -11.40 -1.23
C VAL A 84 -11.74 -10.18 -2.00
N LEU A 85 -11.39 -10.33 -3.26
CA LEU A 85 -10.90 -9.23 -4.09
C LEU A 85 -12.03 -8.27 -4.52
N LYS A 86 -13.17 -8.80 -4.98
CA LYS A 86 -14.22 -8.04 -5.69
C LYS A 86 -15.47 -7.74 -4.87
N GLY A 87 -15.61 -8.38 -3.72
CA GLY A 87 -16.78 -8.28 -2.85
C GLY A 87 -17.79 -9.42 -3.05
N ALA A 88 -18.63 -9.63 -2.04
CA ALA A 88 -19.57 -10.74 -1.99
C ALA A 88 -20.59 -10.75 -3.15
N LEU A 89 -21.05 -9.58 -3.57
CA LEU A 89 -22.01 -9.47 -4.69
C LEU A 89 -21.43 -10.08 -5.98
N VAL A 90 -20.18 -9.73 -6.29
CA VAL A 90 -19.50 -10.22 -7.50
C VAL A 90 -19.18 -11.70 -7.39
N ALA A 91 -18.85 -12.21 -6.20
CA ALA A 91 -18.70 -13.64 -5.94
C ALA A 91 -20.00 -14.41 -6.19
N ASN A 92 -21.13 -13.90 -5.70
CA ASN A 92 -22.45 -14.49 -5.92
C ASN A 92 -22.85 -14.49 -7.40
N MET A 93 -22.55 -13.41 -8.13
CA MET A 93 -22.78 -13.35 -9.57
C MET A 93 -21.97 -14.42 -10.32
N LEU A 94 -20.69 -14.59 -9.96
CA LEU A 94 -19.83 -15.63 -10.52
C LEU A 94 -20.36 -17.04 -10.19
N ALA A 95 -20.72 -17.28 -8.93
CA ALA A 95 -21.29 -18.58 -8.52
C ALA A 95 -22.57 -18.93 -9.30
N ASN A 96 -23.46 -17.94 -9.49
CA ASN A 96 -24.69 -18.13 -10.28
C ASN A 96 -24.40 -18.37 -11.77
N GLU A 97 -23.39 -17.70 -12.33
CA GLU A 97 -22.94 -17.96 -13.73
C GLU A 97 -22.45 -19.39 -13.89
N LEU A 98 -21.59 -19.85 -12.96
CA LEU A 98 -21.06 -21.21 -12.98
C LEU A 98 -22.18 -22.26 -12.80
N ALA A 99 -23.09 -22.04 -11.85
CA ALA A 99 -24.26 -22.93 -11.65
C ALA A 99 -25.13 -23.03 -12.89
N LYS A 100 -25.37 -21.96 -13.63
CA LYS A 100 -26.10 -21.99 -14.91
C LYS A 100 -25.38 -22.82 -15.97
N LYS A 101 -24.05 -22.69 -16.08
CA LYS A 101 -23.24 -23.46 -17.01
C LYS A 101 -23.29 -24.97 -16.70
N HIS A 102 -23.17 -25.34 -15.42
CA HIS A 102 -23.33 -26.71 -14.97
C HIS A 102 -24.73 -27.28 -15.33
N ALA A 103 -25.79 -26.50 -15.09
CA ALA A 103 -27.14 -26.90 -15.44
C ALA A 103 -27.35 -27.09 -16.96
N GLN A 104 -26.51 -26.48 -17.78
CA GLN A 104 -26.50 -26.58 -19.23
C GLN A 104 -25.50 -27.65 -19.76
N ASN A 105 -24.80 -28.36 -18.85
CA ASN A 105 -23.69 -29.28 -19.17
C ASN A 105 -22.56 -28.62 -19.98
N ASP A 106 -22.34 -27.29 -19.77
CA ASP A 106 -21.27 -26.51 -20.41
C ASP A 106 -20.00 -26.52 -19.54
N GLU A 107 -19.43 -27.72 -19.36
CA GLU A 107 -18.20 -27.90 -18.58
C GLU A 107 -17.02 -27.10 -19.15
N LYS A 108 -16.96 -26.97 -20.48
CA LYS A 108 -15.94 -26.14 -21.14
C LYS A 108 -16.07 -24.68 -20.79
N GLY A 109 -17.29 -24.14 -20.74
CA GLY A 109 -17.54 -22.75 -20.32
C GLY A 109 -17.22 -22.52 -18.87
N VAL A 110 -17.42 -23.50 -17.99
CA VAL A 110 -16.98 -23.47 -16.59
C VAL A 110 -15.46 -23.38 -16.54
N GLU A 111 -14.75 -24.29 -17.21
CA GLU A 111 -13.29 -24.32 -17.23
C GLU A 111 -12.70 -23.01 -17.75
N GLU A 112 -13.21 -22.48 -18.88
CA GLU A 112 -12.77 -21.20 -19.45
C GLU A 112 -12.97 -20.03 -18.48
N THR A 113 -14.10 -19.99 -17.76
CA THR A 113 -14.41 -18.94 -16.77
C THR A 113 -13.44 -19.00 -15.61
N LEU A 114 -13.22 -20.18 -15.05
CA LEU A 114 -12.28 -20.39 -13.95
C LEU A 114 -10.83 -20.12 -14.38
N ALA A 115 -10.42 -20.55 -15.58
CA ALA A 115 -9.09 -20.35 -16.11
C ALA A 115 -8.73 -18.85 -16.24
N LYS A 116 -9.68 -18.00 -16.66
CA LYS A 116 -9.49 -16.54 -16.73
C LYS A 116 -9.18 -15.94 -15.36
N ILE A 117 -9.78 -16.47 -14.30
CA ILE A 117 -9.56 -16.02 -12.92
C ILE A 117 -8.25 -16.61 -12.38
N LYS A 118 -8.05 -17.92 -12.49
CA LYS A 118 -6.86 -18.67 -12.04
C LYS A 118 -5.56 -18.14 -12.68
N LYS A 119 -5.61 -17.65 -13.93
CA LYS A 119 -4.48 -17.03 -14.62
C LYS A 119 -3.91 -15.80 -13.89
N ARG A 120 -4.71 -15.16 -13.04
CA ARG A 120 -4.32 -13.98 -12.27
C ARG A 120 -3.81 -14.30 -10.87
N MET A 121 -3.75 -15.58 -10.51
CA MET A 121 -3.26 -16.08 -9.23
C MET A 121 -1.82 -16.57 -9.37
N TYR A 122 -1.12 -16.64 -8.24
CA TYR A 122 0.26 -17.10 -8.16
C TYR A 122 1.23 -16.35 -9.09
N ASP A 123 1.09 -15.03 -9.14
CA ASP A 123 1.94 -14.15 -9.94
C ASP A 123 2.20 -12.83 -9.18
N VAL A 124 3.46 -12.58 -8.83
CA VAL A 124 3.91 -11.39 -8.11
C VAL A 124 3.68 -10.11 -8.93
N GLY A 125 3.84 -10.19 -10.26
CA GLY A 125 3.58 -9.05 -11.15
C GLY A 125 2.11 -8.66 -11.18
N ILE A 126 1.22 -9.66 -11.20
CA ILE A 126 -0.23 -9.46 -11.12
C ILE A 126 -0.62 -8.91 -9.75
N PHE A 127 -0.06 -9.46 -8.66
CA PHE A 127 -0.24 -8.93 -7.30
C PHE A 127 0.09 -7.43 -7.24
N MET A 128 1.28 -7.04 -7.66
CA MET A 128 1.72 -5.66 -7.65
C MET A 128 0.89 -4.77 -8.58
N LYS A 129 0.50 -5.28 -9.74
CA LYS A 129 -0.37 -4.56 -10.69
C LYS A 129 -1.73 -4.26 -10.07
N ILE A 130 -2.41 -5.28 -9.52
CA ILE A 130 -3.75 -5.11 -8.94
C ILE A 130 -3.68 -4.15 -7.75
N LEU A 131 -2.74 -4.37 -6.82
CA LEU A 131 -2.59 -3.54 -5.62
C LEU A 131 -2.38 -2.07 -5.98
N LYS A 132 -1.41 -1.79 -6.84
CA LYS A 132 -1.08 -0.41 -7.24
C LYS A 132 -2.21 0.26 -8.01
N GLN A 133 -2.87 -0.45 -8.92
CA GLN A 133 -3.99 0.10 -9.68
C GLN A 133 -5.19 0.37 -8.79
N TRP A 134 -5.55 -0.57 -7.90
CA TRP A 134 -6.67 -0.40 -6.98
C TRP A 134 -6.44 0.79 -6.06
N PHE A 135 -5.28 0.85 -5.40
CA PHE A 135 -4.94 1.99 -4.55
C PHE A 135 -4.97 3.32 -5.30
N THR A 136 -4.38 3.39 -6.51
CA THR A 136 -4.43 4.60 -7.35
C THR A 136 -5.86 5.01 -7.67
N THR A 137 -6.73 4.06 -8.02
CA THR A 137 -8.14 4.35 -8.34
C THR A 137 -8.88 4.95 -7.14
N GLU A 138 -8.73 4.35 -5.94
CA GLU A 138 -9.38 4.83 -4.72
C GLU A 138 -8.82 6.18 -4.27
N TYR A 139 -7.51 6.36 -4.34
CA TYR A 139 -6.87 7.63 -4.04
C TYR A 139 -7.36 8.73 -4.98
N ASN A 140 -7.35 8.48 -6.29
CA ASN A 140 -7.80 9.44 -7.30
C ASN A 140 -9.27 9.82 -7.09
N ARG A 141 -10.13 8.82 -6.78
CA ARG A 141 -11.54 9.05 -6.46
C ARG A 141 -11.72 9.91 -5.21
N ARG A 142 -10.97 9.62 -4.13
CA ARG A 142 -11.07 10.33 -2.83
C ARG A 142 -10.61 11.78 -2.95
N TYR A 143 -9.52 12.02 -3.65
CA TYR A 143 -8.86 13.33 -3.72
C TYR A 143 -9.09 14.07 -5.03
N SER A 144 -9.96 13.56 -5.91
CA SER A 144 -10.17 14.12 -7.26
C SER A 144 -8.87 14.33 -8.02
N HIS A 145 -7.94 13.39 -7.84
CA HIS A 145 -6.65 13.38 -8.52
C HIS A 145 -6.75 12.58 -9.83
N ALA A 146 -5.86 12.81 -10.78
CA ALA A 146 -5.78 12.09 -12.04
C ALA A 146 -4.34 11.63 -12.32
N GLY A 147 -4.21 10.49 -13.00
CA GLY A 147 -2.91 9.94 -13.38
C GLY A 147 -2.38 8.90 -12.40
N THR A 148 -1.13 8.51 -12.61
CA THR A 148 -0.46 7.52 -11.76
C THR A 148 0.14 8.16 -10.50
N LEU A 149 0.05 7.44 -9.38
CA LEU A 149 0.71 7.83 -8.14
C LEU A 149 2.17 7.36 -8.07
N TRP A 150 2.59 6.45 -8.94
CA TRP A 150 3.82 5.70 -8.79
C TRP A 150 4.94 6.22 -9.69
N GLU A 151 6.14 6.36 -9.12
CA GLU A 151 7.36 6.83 -9.82
C GLU A 151 7.75 5.89 -10.97
N SER A 152 7.60 4.57 -10.75
CA SER A 152 7.95 3.55 -11.74
C SER A 152 7.11 2.29 -11.53
N ALA A 153 7.40 1.20 -12.26
CA ALA A 153 6.74 -0.08 -12.08
C ALA A 153 6.86 -0.54 -10.60
N TYR A 154 7.83 -1.29 -10.25
CA TYR A 154 8.24 -1.66 -8.90
C TYR A 154 9.60 -2.35 -9.01
N ARG A 155 10.34 -2.40 -7.90
CA ARG A 155 11.57 -3.19 -7.80
C ARG A 155 11.23 -4.52 -7.17
N ASP A 156 11.83 -5.57 -7.71
CA ASP A 156 11.69 -6.95 -7.26
C ASP A 156 13.08 -7.54 -7.05
N ARG A 157 13.33 -8.05 -5.84
CA ARG A 157 14.56 -8.75 -5.50
C ARG A 157 14.19 -10.10 -4.89
N VAL A 158 14.59 -11.18 -5.56
CA VAL A 158 14.46 -12.52 -4.98
C VAL A 158 15.41 -12.67 -3.80
N VAL A 159 14.87 -13.14 -2.69
CA VAL A 159 15.59 -13.41 -1.44
C VAL A 159 15.81 -14.92 -1.34
N LYS A 160 17.01 -15.36 -0.98
CA LYS A 160 17.29 -16.76 -0.76
C LYS A 160 16.46 -17.32 0.41
N MET A 161 16.05 -18.57 0.30
CA MET A 161 15.19 -19.24 1.29
C MET A 161 15.90 -19.62 2.60
N ALA A 162 17.20 -19.35 2.74
CA ALA A 162 17.90 -19.55 4.00
C ALA A 162 17.38 -18.60 5.08
N THR A 163 17.16 -19.11 6.28
CA THR A 163 16.61 -18.34 7.43
C THR A 163 17.36 -17.02 7.65
N LYS A 164 18.69 -17.04 7.53
CA LYS A 164 19.51 -15.83 7.67
C LYS A 164 19.17 -14.78 6.62
N ASP A 165 19.07 -15.15 5.34
CA ASP A 165 18.77 -14.21 4.26
C ASP A 165 17.33 -13.63 4.40
N LEU A 166 16.38 -14.47 4.81
CA LEU A 166 15.00 -14.06 5.07
C LEU A 166 14.89 -13.12 6.28
N SER A 167 15.58 -13.46 7.38
CA SER A 167 15.59 -12.61 8.58
C SER A 167 16.28 -11.27 8.30
N ASP A 168 17.41 -11.26 7.59
CA ASP A 168 18.11 -10.04 7.21
C ASP A 168 17.24 -9.15 6.30
N ALA A 169 16.49 -9.74 5.36
CA ALA A 169 15.55 -9.02 4.52
C ALA A 169 14.37 -8.42 5.34
N LEU A 170 13.84 -9.19 6.29
CA LEU A 170 12.77 -8.71 7.17
C LEU A 170 13.27 -7.60 8.10
N CYS A 171 14.46 -7.77 8.71
CA CYS A 171 15.10 -6.74 9.52
C CYS A 171 15.33 -5.46 8.71
N TYR A 172 15.83 -5.58 7.47
CA TYR A 172 15.98 -4.42 6.58
C TYR A 172 14.67 -3.66 6.41
N ILE A 173 13.55 -4.39 6.20
CA ILE A 173 12.22 -3.80 6.03
C ILE A 173 11.79 -3.07 7.30
N HIS A 174 11.95 -3.69 8.47
CA HIS A 174 11.53 -3.12 9.74
C HIS A 174 12.43 -1.96 10.23
N LEU A 175 13.68 -1.90 9.79
CA LEU A 175 14.60 -0.81 10.09
C LEU A 175 14.34 0.48 9.27
N ASN A 176 13.50 0.43 8.22
CA ASN A 176 13.26 1.61 7.40
C ASN A 176 12.75 2.83 8.18
N PRO A 177 11.78 2.72 9.12
CA PRO A 177 11.32 3.88 9.90
C PRO A 177 12.41 4.48 10.79
N ILE A 178 13.26 3.64 11.39
CA ILE A 178 14.38 4.07 12.24
C ILE A 178 15.44 4.78 11.40
N ARG A 179 15.83 4.21 10.24
CA ARG A 179 16.77 4.85 9.30
C ARG A 179 16.24 6.17 8.74
N ALA A 180 14.92 6.33 8.68
CA ALA A 180 14.27 7.58 8.28
C ALA A 180 14.04 8.54 9.45
N ALA A 181 14.52 8.22 10.66
CA ALA A 181 14.32 8.99 11.90
C ALA A 181 12.83 9.30 12.18
N ILE A 182 11.93 8.38 11.87
CA ILE A 182 10.49 8.51 12.11
C ILE A 182 10.15 8.01 13.52
N CYS A 183 10.86 6.99 14.02
CA CYS A 183 10.73 6.43 15.35
C CYS A 183 12.09 5.96 15.88
N GLU A 184 12.18 5.71 17.19
CA GLU A 184 13.38 5.22 17.86
C GLU A 184 13.26 3.73 18.22
N GLY A 185 12.07 3.30 18.65
CA GLY A 185 11.78 1.91 18.98
C GLY A 185 11.43 1.06 17.77
N PHE A 186 11.77 -0.23 17.84
CA PHE A 186 11.61 -1.16 16.71
C PHE A 186 10.16 -1.42 16.33
N ASP A 187 9.25 -1.46 17.30
CA ASP A 187 7.83 -1.73 17.10
C ASP A 187 6.91 -0.51 17.21
N GLU A 188 7.48 0.69 17.31
CA GLU A 188 6.71 1.93 17.41
C GLU A 188 6.00 2.31 16.10
N TYR A 189 6.58 1.90 14.97
CA TYR A 189 6.02 2.30 13.68
C TYR A 189 4.79 1.46 13.31
N ARG A 190 3.62 2.05 13.51
CA ARG A 190 2.29 1.42 13.35
C ARG A 190 2.09 0.67 12.02
N TRP A 191 2.71 1.14 10.95
CA TRP A 191 2.50 0.61 9.60
C TRP A 191 3.54 -0.44 9.21
N SER A 192 4.21 -1.05 10.18
CA SER A 192 5.12 -2.18 10.01
C SER A 192 4.49 -3.49 10.48
N SER A 193 4.93 -4.61 9.88
CA SER A 193 4.51 -5.93 10.35
C SER A 193 5.09 -6.28 11.72
N LEU A 194 6.18 -5.64 12.18
CA LEU A 194 6.69 -5.84 13.53
C LEU A 194 5.73 -5.28 14.58
N HIS A 195 5.21 -4.07 14.36
CA HIS A 195 4.14 -3.51 15.19
C HIS A 195 2.89 -4.37 15.15
N ALA A 196 2.51 -4.86 13.97
CA ALA A 196 1.34 -5.73 13.81
C ALA A 196 1.48 -7.03 14.62
N VAL A 197 2.69 -7.62 14.69
CA VAL A 197 2.99 -8.77 15.58
C VAL A 197 2.75 -8.41 17.03
N SER A 198 3.21 -7.25 17.49
CA SER A 198 3.00 -6.77 18.87
C SER A 198 1.49 -6.56 19.19
N CYS A 199 0.69 -6.27 18.16
CA CYS A 199 -0.77 -6.14 18.25
C CYS A 199 -1.53 -7.47 18.06
N GLY A 200 -0.84 -8.59 17.84
CA GLY A 200 -1.46 -9.91 17.66
C GLY A 200 -2.03 -10.18 16.25
N ASP A 201 -1.59 -9.45 15.22
CA ASP A 201 -2.04 -9.69 13.84
C ASP A 201 -1.58 -11.08 13.35
N GLU A 202 -2.55 -11.92 13.01
CA GLU A 202 -2.29 -13.30 12.60
C GLU A 202 -1.43 -13.41 11.33
N THR A 203 -1.58 -12.49 10.38
CA THR A 203 -0.83 -12.53 9.12
C THR A 203 0.64 -12.23 9.39
N ALA A 204 0.92 -11.22 10.22
CA ALA A 204 2.27 -10.86 10.62
C ALA A 204 2.93 -11.99 11.45
N ILE A 205 2.18 -12.59 12.37
CA ILE A 205 2.63 -13.73 13.18
C ILE A 205 2.98 -14.94 12.29
N LYS A 206 2.09 -15.30 11.35
CA LYS A 206 2.36 -16.40 10.39
C LYS A 206 3.59 -16.11 9.53
N GLY A 207 3.79 -14.85 9.12
CA GLY A 207 4.98 -14.43 8.38
C GLY A 207 6.27 -14.62 9.19
N MET A 208 6.30 -14.21 10.45
CA MET A 208 7.45 -14.43 11.33
C MET A 208 7.72 -15.93 11.57
N ARG A 209 6.68 -16.71 11.83
CA ARG A 209 6.81 -18.16 12.00
C ARG A 209 7.38 -18.86 10.78
N GLN A 210 6.99 -18.44 9.59
CA GLN A 210 7.54 -18.99 8.35
C GLN A 210 9.04 -18.72 8.19
N ILE A 211 9.56 -17.64 8.80
CA ILE A 211 10.98 -17.26 8.73
C ILE A 211 11.78 -17.93 9.87
N TYR A 212 11.27 -17.87 11.11
CA TYR A 212 12.01 -18.29 12.29
C TYR A 212 11.67 -19.71 12.75
N GLY A 213 10.61 -20.33 12.21
CA GLY A 213 10.15 -21.66 12.55
C GLY A 213 9.07 -21.66 13.63
N GLU A 214 8.33 -22.77 13.70
CA GLU A 214 7.21 -22.96 14.64
C GLU A 214 7.67 -23.32 16.08
N ALA A 215 8.95 -23.65 16.26
CA ALA A 215 9.47 -24.10 17.55
C ALA A 215 9.65 -22.97 18.58
N LEU A 216 9.78 -21.72 18.11
CA LEU A 216 9.95 -20.55 18.95
C LEU A 216 8.61 -19.96 19.37
N THR A 217 8.52 -19.50 20.60
CA THR A 217 7.42 -18.63 21.05
C THR A 217 7.50 -17.28 20.36
N MET A 218 6.40 -16.51 20.38
CA MET A 218 6.39 -15.18 19.79
C MET A 218 7.40 -14.24 20.42
N ASP A 219 7.57 -14.31 21.74
CA ASP A 219 8.53 -13.46 22.45
C ASP A 219 9.99 -13.81 22.09
N GLU A 220 10.28 -15.10 21.94
CA GLU A 220 11.61 -15.56 21.48
C GLU A 220 11.88 -15.11 20.04
N MET A 221 10.90 -15.26 19.14
CA MET A 221 11.04 -14.78 17.75
C MET A 221 11.28 -13.28 17.69
N ARG A 222 10.52 -12.49 18.46
CA ARG A 222 10.71 -11.03 18.55
C ARG A 222 12.08 -10.70 19.09
N MET A 223 12.50 -11.32 20.17
CA MET A 223 13.83 -11.11 20.78
C MET A 223 14.97 -11.43 19.79
N VAL A 224 14.90 -12.55 19.09
CA VAL A 224 15.88 -12.92 18.06
C VAL A 224 15.90 -11.89 16.92
N HIS A 225 14.71 -11.48 16.47
CA HIS A 225 14.56 -10.48 15.40
C HIS A 225 15.13 -9.12 15.80
N GLU A 226 14.76 -8.60 16.98
CA GLU A 226 15.24 -7.31 17.48
C GLU A 226 16.75 -7.31 17.74
N ASN A 227 17.31 -8.42 18.27
CA ASN A 227 18.75 -8.56 18.43
C ASN A 227 19.46 -8.48 17.07
N ARG A 228 18.91 -9.15 16.05
CA ARG A 228 19.47 -9.06 14.70
C ARG A 228 19.36 -7.65 14.12
N MET A 229 18.27 -6.94 14.38
CA MET A 229 18.13 -5.52 13.99
C MET A 229 19.19 -4.63 14.65
N ARG A 230 19.47 -4.83 15.96
CA ARG A 230 20.54 -4.10 16.69
C ARG A 230 21.91 -4.39 16.07
N GLU A 231 22.23 -5.65 15.82
CA GLU A 231 23.48 -6.04 15.16
C GLU A 231 23.66 -5.34 13.80
N LEU A 232 22.62 -5.33 12.96
CA LEU A 232 22.66 -4.68 11.65
C LEU A 232 22.87 -3.18 11.76
N LEU A 233 22.23 -2.50 12.71
CA LEU A 233 22.45 -1.08 12.96
C LEU A 233 23.89 -0.80 13.41
N GLU A 234 24.44 -1.61 14.31
CA GLU A 234 25.83 -1.45 14.75
C GLU A 234 26.83 -1.75 13.63
N GLU A 235 26.56 -2.77 12.79
CA GLU A 235 27.36 -3.02 11.59
C GLU A 235 27.33 -1.83 10.61
N GLU A 236 26.16 -1.22 10.42
CA GLU A 236 26.03 -0.03 9.57
C GLU A 236 26.79 1.16 10.12
N LYS A 237 26.68 1.44 11.43
CA LYS A 237 27.43 2.51 12.09
C LYS A 237 28.94 2.30 11.95
N ARG A 238 29.42 1.06 12.19
CA ARG A 238 30.84 0.74 12.05
C ARG A 238 31.33 0.95 10.62
N LYS A 239 30.64 0.38 9.61
CA LYS A 239 30.98 0.56 8.20
C LYS A 239 31.01 2.03 7.79
N ARG A 240 30.07 2.83 8.32
CA ARG A 240 30.01 4.27 8.07
C ARG A 240 31.21 4.98 8.71
N ALA A 241 31.56 4.67 9.94
CA ALA A 241 32.73 5.22 10.61
C ALA A 241 34.03 4.87 9.86
N GLU A 242 34.16 3.63 9.40
CA GLU A 242 35.30 3.17 8.58
C GLU A 242 35.38 3.92 7.24
N ASP A 243 34.24 4.17 6.56
CA ASP A 243 34.21 4.93 5.30
C ASP A 243 34.60 6.40 5.53
N VAL A 244 34.07 7.02 6.60
CA VAL A 244 34.45 8.36 7.02
C VAL A 244 35.96 8.44 7.31
N ALA A 245 36.51 7.49 8.07
CA ALA A 245 37.94 7.44 8.38
C ALA A 245 38.78 7.30 7.10
N ARG A 246 38.36 6.43 6.19
CA ARG A 246 39.03 6.22 4.89
C ARG A 246 39.03 7.50 4.04
N LYS A 247 37.89 8.19 3.95
CA LYS A 247 37.77 9.45 3.20
C LYS A 247 38.64 10.55 3.79
N ARG A 248 38.68 10.69 5.14
CA ARG A 248 39.57 11.62 5.83
C ARG A 248 41.05 11.34 5.54
N ALA A 249 41.46 10.06 5.60
CA ALA A 249 42.83 9.64 5.29
C ALA A 249 43.21 9.93 3.83
N ALA A 250 42.24 9.90 2.91
CA ALA A 250 42.41 10.23 1.50
C ALA A 250 42.39 11.75 1.21
N GLY A 251 42.31 12.61 2.23
CA GLY A 251 42.27 14.07 2.08
C GLY A 251 40.95 14.65 1.60
N TYR A 252 39.87 13.89 1.71
CA TYR A 252 38.53 14.37 1.39
C TYR A 252 38.09 15.45 2.41
N ASP A 253 37.61 16.58 1.91
CA ASP A 253 36.98 17.59 2.74
C ASP A 253 35.60 17.11 3.24
N MET A 254 35.56 16.71 4.50
CA MET A 254 34.35 16.17 5.13
C MET A 254 33.26 17.23 5.32
N ALA A 255 33.58 18.53 5.27
CA ALA A 255 32.58 19.60 5.39
C ALA A 255 31.69 19.67 4.14
N THR A 256 32.17 19.18 3.01
CA THR A 256 31.43 19.14 1.74
C THR A 256 30.90 17.76 1.40
N ASP A 257 31.21 16.72 2.19
CA ASP A 257 30.73 15.37 1.95
C ASP A 257 29.24 15.23 2.34
N PRO A 258 28.35 14.95 1.35
CA PRO A 258 26.92 14.81 1.62
C PRO A 258 26.57 13.62 2.53
N LEU A 259 27.55 12.78 2.90
CA LEU A 259 27.38 11.64 3.81
C LEU A 259 27.83 11.94 5.26
N THR A 260 28.28 13.17 5.59
CA THR A 260 28.54 13.52 6.99
C THR A 260 27.25 13.60 7.78
N ASP A 261 27.31 13.32 9.10
CA ASP A 261 26.12 13.37 9.96
C ASP A 261 25.48 14.77 9.95
N GLU A 262 26.29 15.84 9.92
CA GLU A 262 25.79 17.22 9.82
C GLU A 262 25.13 17.50 8.47
N ALA A 263 25.74 17.06 7.36
CA ALA A 263 25.17 17.22 6.02
C ALA A 263 23.89 16.37 5.87
N MET A 264 23.86 15.16 6.45
CA MET A 264 22.67 14.32 6.44
C MET A 264 21.55 14.90 7.31
N VAL A 265 21.85 15.43 8.48
CA VAL A 265 20.88 16.13 9.34
C VAL A 265 20.38 17.39 8.63
N ALA A 266 21.26 18.17 8.02
CA ALA A 266 20.87 19.33 7.22
C ALA A 266 20.02 18.95 6.00
N GLN A 267 20.39 17.88 5.30
CA GLN A 267 19.64 17.35 4.17
C GLN A 267 18.28 16.77 4.59
N ALA A 268 18.23 16.06 5.71
CA ALA A 268 16.99 15.58 6.31
C ALA A 268 16.09 16.74 6.75
N ALA A 269 16.64 17.74 7.43
CA ALA A 269 15.92 18.95 7.86
C ALA A 269 15.39 19.76 6.66
N ALA A 270 16.21 19.94 5.62
CA ALA A 270 15.80 20.61 4.39
C ALA A 270 14.73 19.81 3.64
N HIS A 271 14.86 18.49 3.66
CA HIS A 271 13.87 17.59 3.07
C HIS A 271 12.54 17.63 3.83
N ILE A 272 12.57 17.57 5.16
CA ILE A 272 11.40 17.72 6.03
C ILE A 272 10.72 19.07 5.79
N LYS A 273 11.48 20.15 5.75
CA LYS A 273 10.96 21.50 5.47
C LYS A 273 10.29 21.57 4.10
N LYS A 274 10.93 21.03 3.05
CA LYS A 274 10.37 20.95 1.69
C LYS A 274 9.08 20.16 1.65
N VAL A 275 9.00 19.09 2.41
CA VAL A 275 7.83 18.21 2.51
C VAL A 275 6.68 18.87 3.23
N ILE A 276 6.97 19.53 4.37
CA ILE A 276 5.95 20.30 5.11
C ILE A 276 5.38 21.37 4.18
N THR A 277 6.22 22.12 3.48
CA THR A 277 5.81 23.16 2.54
C THR A 277 4.95 22.57 1.41
N ALA A 278 5.41 21.52 0.73
CA ALA A 278 4.66 20.85 -0.33
C ALA A 278 3.31 20.28 0.17
N SER A 279 3.29 19.72 1.39
CA SER A 279 2.05 19.22 2.01
C SER A 279 1.08 20.36 2.34
N MET A 280 1.59 21.52 2.75
CA MET A 280 0.76 22.71 3.00
C MET A 280 0.19 23.29 1.69
N GLU A 281 1.01 23.37 0.65
CA GLU A 281 0.61 23.81 -0.68
C GLU A 281 -0.45 22.87 -1.28
N LEU A 282 -0.24 21.55 -1.19
CA LEU A 282 -1.23 20.57 -1.65
C LEU A 282 -2.57 20.71 -0.92
N LYS A 283 -2.52 20.87 0.41
CA LYS A 283 -3.72 21.10 1.22
C LYS A 283 -4.44 22.40 0.81
N ALA A 284 -3.68 23.46 0.50
CA ALA A 284 -4.24 24.73 0.04
C ALA A 284 -4.91 24.57 -1.32
N VAL A 285 -4.28 23.88 -2.27
CA VAL A 285 -4.82 23.57 -3.59
C VAL A 285 -6.08 22.70 -3.49
N GLU A 286 -6.03 21.64 -2.67
CA GLU A 286 -7.19 20.76 -2.43
C GLU A 286 -8.35 21.53 -1.79
N ARG A 287 -8.05 22.42 -0.84
CA ARG A 287 -9.05 23.27 -0.20
C ARG A 287 -9.70 24.22 -1.19
N SER A 288 -8.90 24.93 -1.99
CA SER A 288 -9.37 25.83 -3.04
C SER A 288 -10.23 25.09 -4.07
N ARG A 289 -9.81 23.90 -4.50
CA ARG A 289 -10.58 23.06 -5.43
C ARG A 289 -11.91 22.61 -4.85
N ARG A 290 -11.93 22.19 -3.57
CA ARG A 290 -13.18 21.82 -2.86
C ARG A 290 -14.12 23.00 -2.71
N GLU A 291 -13.59 24.18 -2.41
CA GLU A 291 -14.36 25.41 -2.33
C GLU A 291 -14.94 25.80 -3.69
N SER A 292 -14.17 25.69 -4.78
CA SER A 292 -14.63 25.93 -6.15
C SER A 292 -15.73 24.95 -6.58
N GLN A 293 -15.51 23.64 -6.36
CA GLN A 293 -16.52 22.61 -6.67
C GLN A 293 -17.81 22.80 -5.86
N ARG A 294 -17.65 23.23 -4.61
CA ARG A 294 -18.78 23.55 -3.75
C ARG A 294 -19.56 24.76 -4.26
N ALA A 295 -18.88 25.84 -4.65
CA ALA A 295 -19.50 27.03 -5.20
C ALA A 295 -20.25 26.73 -6.53
N GLU A 296 -19.65 25.90 -7.40
CA GLU A 296 -20.29 25.43 -8.62
C GLU A 296 -21.55 24.61 -8.33
N LEU A 297 -21.47 23.67 -7.36
CA LEU A 297 -22.63 22.89 -6.93
C LEU A 297 -23.73 23.77 -6.34
N GLU A 298 -23.36 24.76 -5.52
CA GLU A 298 -24.30 25.75 -4.97
C GLU A 298 -24.99 26.56 -6.06
N GLY A 299 -24.24 27.00 -7.07
CA GLY A 299 -24.79 27.70 -8.23
C GLY A 299 -25.78 26.84 -9.02
N LYS A 300 -25.47 25.59 -9.27
CA LYS A 300 -26.37 24.65 -9.96
C LYS A 300 -27.66 24.39 -9.17
N ILE A 301 -27.54 24.18 -7.84
CA ILE A 301 -28.70 23.99 -6.96
C ILE A 301 -29.59 25.26 -6.94
N ALA A 302 -28.98 26.43 -6.77
CA ALA A 302 -29.69 27.69 -6.70
C ALA A 302 -30.43 27.97 -8.01
N LYS A 303 -29.80 27.75 -9.16
CA LYS A 303 -30.41 27.88 -10.47
C LYS A 303 -31.63 26.97 -10.66
N ALA A 304 -31.46 25.68 -10.36
CA ALA A 304 -32.53 24.70 -10.49
C ALA A 304 -33.74 25.01 -9.59
N LEU A 305 -33.52 25.48 -8.36
CA LEU A 305 -34.59 25.88 -7.43
C LEU A 305 -35.23 27.22 -7.80
N ALA A 306 -34.52 28.13 -8.46
CA ALA A 306 -35.09 29.37 -8.96
C ALA A 306 -36.02 29.12 -10.15
N GLU A 307 -35.70 28.15 -11.01
CA GLU A 307 -36.52 27.73 -12.13
C GLU A 307 -37.76 26.92 -11.70
N ASN A 308 -37.64 26.11 -10.66
CA ASN A 308 -38.75 25.34 -10.08
C ASN A 308 -38.58 25.15 -8.58
N PRO A 309 -39.24 25.97 -7.73
CA PRO A 309 -39.12 25.88 -6.26
C PRO A 309 -39.67 24.59 -5.64
N GLU A 310 -40.56 23.87 -6.33
CA GLU A 310 -41.22 22.65 -5.84
C GLU A 310 -40.49 21.36 -6.21
N LEU A 311 -39.23 21.45 -6.70
CA LEU A 311 -38.47 20.29 -7.07
C LEU A 311 -38.25 19.33 -5.88
N THR A 312 -38.55 18.04 -6.11
CA THR A 312 -38.22 17.00 -5.15
C THR A 312 -36.71 16.81 -5.10
N MET A 313 -36.19 16.28 -3.96
CA MET A 313 -34.75 15.97 -3.78
C MET A 313 -34.22 15.01 -4.84
N SER A 314 -35.10 14.16 -5.40
CA SER A 314 -34.77 13.25 -6.49
C SER A 314 -34.55 13.97 -7.80
N ALA A 315 -35.48 14.80 -8.18
CA ALA A 315 -35.43 15.59 -9.41
C ALA A 315 -34.25 16.58 -9.36
N LEU A 316 -34.05 17.23 -8.21
CA LEU A 316 -32.91 18.13 -8.01
C LEU A 316 -31.55 17.40 -8.15
N ALA A 317 -31.44 16.17 -7.63
CA ALA A 317 -30.24 15.35 -7.75
C ALA A 317 -29.91 14.97 -9.20
N GLU A 318 -30.95 14.67 -9.98
CA GLU A 318 -30.86 14.33 -11.40
C GLU A 318 -30.44 15.56 -12.24
N ILE A 319 -31.08 16.70 -12.02
CA ILE A 319 -30.77 17.95 -12.75
C ILE A 319 -29.35 18.44 -12.47
N VAL A 320 -28.92 18.35 -11.21
CA VAL A 320 -27.58 18.80 -10.78
C VAL A 320 -26.50 17.79 -11.10
N GLY A 321 -26.85 16.51 -11.38
CA GLY A 321 -25.92 15.44 -11.72
C GLY A 321 -25.14 14.88 -10.53
N VAL A 322 -25.75 14.89 -9.34
CA VAL A 322 -25.14 14.33 -8.09
C VAL A 322 -26.16 13.48 -7.34
N ASP A 323 -25.68 12.65 -6.41
CA ASP A 323 -26.55 11.82 -5.58
C ASP A 323 -27.32 12.63 -4.53
N LYS A 324 -28.50 12.10 -4.11
CA LYS A 324 -29.38 12.74 -3.10
C LYS A 324 -28.67 13.01 -1.78
N SER A 325 -27.74 12.15 -1.38
CA SER A 325 -27.03 12.27 -0.11
C SER A 325 -26.09 13.48 -0.13
N THR A 326 -25.51 13.79 -1.29
CA THR A 326 -24.67 14.97 -1.52
C THR A 326 -25.47 16.25 -1.41
N ILE A 327 -26.66 16.34 -2.02
CA ILE A 327 -27.55 17.49 -1.89
C ILE A 327 -28.04 17.64 -0.44
N SER A 328 -28.46 16.55 0.19
CA SER A 328 -28.94 16.58 1.57
C SER A 328 -27.87 17.07 2.56
N ARG A 329 -26.62 16.60 2.41
CA ARG A 329 -25.47 17.08 3.20
C ARG A 329 -25.20 18.55 2.98
N HIS A 330 -25.33 19.00 1.74
CA HIS A 330 -25.10 20.39 1.39
C HIS A 330 -26.15 21.32 2.00
N LEU A 331 -27.44 21.01 1.86
CA LEU A 331 -28.54 21.80 2.42
C LEU A 331 -28.55 21.79 3.96
N LYS A 332 -28.19 20.66 4.61
CA LYS A 332 -28.04 20.60 6.08
C LYS A 332 -26.93 21.54 6.59
N ARG A 333 -25.80 21.64 5.88
CA ARG A 333 -24.71 22.55 6.25
C ARG A 333 -25.11 24.02 6.12
N LYS A 334 -25.89 24.39 5.09
CA LYS A 334 -26.44 25.76 4.96
C LYS A 334 -27.37 26.12 6.10
N LYS A 335 -28.25 25.20 6.52
CA LYS A 335 -29.15 25.43 7.68
C LYS A 335 -28.38 25.63 8.99
N LEU A 336 -27.20 25.05 9.13
CA LEU A 336 -26.33 25.24 10.29
C LEU A 336 -25.55 26.58 10.25
N GLN A 337 -25.24 27.11 9.06
CA GLN A 337 -24.56 28.40 8.89
C GLN A 337 -25.50 29.60 9.11
N HIS A 338 -26.80 29.44 8.97
CA HIS A 338 -27.81 30.48 9.25
C HIS A 338 -28.32 30.46 10.72
N LYS A 339 -27.73 29.56 11.57
CA LYS A 339 -28.07 29.48 13.00
C LYS A 339 -26.93 29.92 13.92
N VAL A 340 -25.83 30.46 13.38
CA VAL A 340 -24.72 31.15 14.08
C VAL A 340 -24.70 32.60 13.59
#